data_7f67a123eff0a374471b11ea41daca7a
#
_entry.id   7f67a123eff0a374471b11ea41daca7a
#
_cell.length_a   1.000
_cell.length_b   1.000
_cell.length_c   1.000
_cell.angle_alpha   90.00
_cell.angle_beta   90.00
_cell.angle_gamma   90.00
#
_symmetry.space_group_name_H-M   'P 1'
#
loop_
_entity.id
_entity.type
_entity.pdbx_description
1 polymer ?
#
loop_
_entity_poly.entity_id
_entity_poly.type
_entity_poly.pdbx_seq_one_letter_code
_entity_poly.pdbx_strand_id
1 'polypeptide(L)'
;KTIVSFGAHQVFEDKSTYTCLIILQNSERDKFMYSEVSDFSAWKVRSKDSNLFYERDTTMLSGDTWVLCTDIQMNLLDVISRGTKTLEEIVGKDCIFNGIQTSANHVYIFIPIEEDRDTYTFLAFNDKIYQVEKKVTKPYFVRAKREDALNSYCTFTPNARVLFPYKRNSRGKLKLIPLETIEKRYPLFYAYLMDVKSELSKPSRDIQPVPTTANEWYRYGRHQSLDACERREKIIVGVLSLSDKYAIDKKGTLVSSGGTAGYCLVGIPADSQYSIYYIQAMLGSVQGEWLASLYGEIFRGGYIARGTKVLKQIRIPTIDFSNAEEKERHDDVVRRQKRLIVLGDKIASAEGNKRKQIPLQRKFDALKQEQQNAINVLYGMTESQVSKIPIIKKLYAAN
;
A
#
# COMPACT_ATOMS: atom_id res chain seq x y z
N LYS A 1 -24.94 2.96 -23.96
CA LYS A 1 -24.79 3.98 -25.00
C LYS A 1 -23.71 5.00 -24.66
N THR A 2 -23.72 5.53 -23.43
CA THR A 2 -22.76 6.56 -23.01
C THR A 2 -22.43 6.42 -21.55
N ILE A 3 -21.16 6.62 -21.18
CA ILE A 3 -20.67 6.72 -19.80
C ILE A 3 -19.91 8.03 -19.67
N VAL A 4 -20.29 8.85 -18.67
CA VAL A 4 -19.57 10.08 -18.30
C VAL A 4 -19.05 9.91 -16.87
N SER A 5 -17.72 9.86 -16.72
CA SER A 5 -17.06 9.75 -15.44
C SER A 5 -16.71 11.14 -14.89
N PHE A 6 -17.10 11.42 -13.65
CA PHE A 6 -16.69 12.63 -12.94
C PHE A 6 -15.46 12.41 -12.05
N GLY A 7 -14.87 11.19 -12.08
CA GLY A 7 -13.73 10.87 -11.26
C GLY A 7 -13.98 11.17 -9.79
N ALA A 8 -13.05 11.86 -9.14
CA ALA A 8 -13.16 12.28 -7.73
C ALA A 8 -13.78 13.68 -7.54
N HIS A 9 -14.39 14.27 -8.59
CA HIS A 9 -15.09 15.54 -8.45
C HIS A 9 -16.35 15.38 -7.60
N GLN A 10 -16.57 16.31 -6.67
CA GLN A 10 -17.77 16.36 -5.85
C GLN A 10 -18.91 16.99 -6.67
N VAL A 11 -19.80 16.14 -7.17
CA VAL A 11 -20.94 16.57 -8.00
C VAL A 11 -22.07 17.17 -7.13
N PHE A 12 -22.27 16.64 -5.92
CA PHE A 12 -23.27 17.10 -4.96
C PHE A 12 -22.59 17.79 -3.78
N GLU A 13 -23.05 19.01 -3.45
CA GLU A 13 -22.39 19.87 -2.45
C GLU A 13 -22.30 19.23 -1.06
N ASP A 14 -23.35 18.53 -0.62
CA ASP A 14 -23.45 17.94 0.72
C ASP A 14 -23.12 16.44 0.79
N LYS A 15 -22.61 15.83 -0.30
CA LYS A 15 -22.35 14.39 -0.37
C LYS A 15 -20.94 14.10 -0.84
N SER A 16 -20.28 13.19 -0.17
CA SER A 16 -18.97 12.66 -0.56
C SER A 16 -19.05 11.50 -1.54
N THR A 17 -20.20 11.31 -2.21
CA THR A 17 -20.42 10.22 -3.16
C THR A 17 -19.82 10.59 -4.52
N TYR A 18 -18.98 9.73 -5.05
CA TYR A 18 -18.47 9.81 -6.42
C TYR A 18 -19.50 9.22 -7.37
N THR A 19 -19.72 9.89 -8.50
CA THR A 19 -20.81 9.58 -9.41
C THR A 19 -20.35 9.48 -10.85
N CYS A 20 -21.15 8.80 -11.66
CA CYS A 20 -21.05 8.84 -13.12
C CYS A 20 -22.45 8.94 -13.71
N LEU A 21 -22.55 9.39 -14.95
CA LEU A 21 -23.77 9.30 -15.75
C LEU A 21 -23.67 8.10 -16.67
N ILE A 22 -24.67 7.22 -16.63
CA ILE A 22 -24.77 6.07 -17.53
C ILE A 22 -26.08 6.20 -18.31
N ILE A 23 -25.97 6.27 -19.64
CA ILE A 23 -27.11 6.27 -20.55
C ILE A 23 -27.15 4.89 -21.21
N LEU A 24 -28.20 4.15 -20.88
CA LEU A 24 -28.45 2.82 -21.45
C LEU A 24 -29.39 2.93 -22.64
N GLN A 25 -29.29 1.99 -23.57
CA GLN A 25 -30.19 1.81 -24.69
C GLN A 25 -30.39 0.31 -24.90
N ASN A 26 -31.64 -0.09 -25.06
CA ASN A 26 -31.98 -1.49 -25.35
C ASN A 26 -31.75 -1.78 -26.87
N SER A 27 -30.50 -1.98 -27.24
CA SER A 27 -30.05 -2.39 -28.56
C SER A 27 -28.67 -3.02 -28.47
N GLU A 28 -28.41 -4.05 -29.28
CA GLU A 28 -27.06 -4.60 -29.43
C GLU A 28 -26.13 -3.58 -30.04
N ARG A 29 -24.97 -3.37 -29.45
CA ARG A 29 -23.91 -2.48 -29.93
C ARG A 29 -22.56 -3.00 -29.47
N ASP A 30 -21.61 -2.92 -30.39
CA ASP A 30 -20.21 -3.28 -30.10
C ASP A 30 -19.44 -2.12 -29.46
N LYS A 31 -20.01 -0.90 -29.49
CA LYS A 31 -19.35 0.32 -29.04
C LYS A 31 -20.24 1.22 -28.19
N PHE A 32 -19.60 1.99 -27.32
CA PHE A 32 -20.23 3.03 -26.51
C PHE A 32 -19.36 4.29 -26.46
N MET A 33 -19.96 5.41 -26.06
CA MET A 33 -19.26 6.68 -25.88
C MET A 33 -18.80 6.83 -24.43
N TYR A 34 -17.53 7.16 -24.23
CA TYR A 34 -16.94 7.47 -22.92
C TYR A 34 -16.47 8.91 -22.86
N SER A 35 -16.67 9.58 -21.73
CA SER A 35 -16.12 10.89 -21.44
C SER A 35 -15.63 10.94 -20.02
N GLU A 36 -14.45 11.52 -19.81
CA GLU A 36 -13.89 11.82 -18.49
C GLU A 36 -13.90 13.34 -18.26
N VAL A 37 -14.55 13.76 -17.20
CA VAL A 37 -14.66 15.19 -16.85
C VAL A 37 -13.43 15.57 -16.05
N SER A 38 -12.50 16.27 -16.69
CA SER A 38 -11.27 16.77 -16.06
C SER A 38 -11.47 18.09 -15.30
N ASP A 39 -12.40 18.92 -15.78
CA ASP A 39 -12.79 20.19 -15.15
C ASP A 39 -14.32 20.23 -14.97
N PHE A 40 -14.74 20.07 -13.72
CA PHE A 40 -16.16 20.02 -13.40
C PHE A 40 -16.84 21.40 -13.55
N SER A 41 -16.10 22.49 -13.32
CA SER A 41 -16.64 23.86 -13.49
C SER A 41 -16.88 24.19 -14.96
N ALA A 42 -15.92 23.85 -15.83
CA ALA A 42 -16.08 23.98 -17.27
C ALA A 42 -17.21 23.08 -17.81
N TRP A 43 -17.35 21.87 -17.28
CA TRP A 43 -18.44 20.96 -17.64
C TRP A 43 -19.82 21.51 -17.27
N LYS A 44 -19.97 22.13 -16.06
CA LYS A 44 -21.23 22.75 -15.62
C LYS A 44 -21.71 23.85 -16.57
N VAL A 45 -20.83 24.66 -17.10
CA VAL A 45 -21.18 25.76 -18.04
C VAL A 45 -21.21 25.32 -19.49
N ARG A 46 -21.09 24.00 -19.74
CA ARG A 46 -21.14 23.40 -21.11
C ARG A 46 -20.12 23.99 -22.07
N SER A 47 -18.93 24.32 -21.60
CA SER A 47 -17.82 24.74 -22.44
C SER A 47 -17.54 23.68 -23.52
N LYS A 48 -17.32 24.11 -24.76
CA LYS A 48 -17.08 23.20 -25.89
C LYS A 48 -15.85 22.31 -25.67
N ASP A 49 -14.87 22.77 -24.95
CA ASP A 49 -13.62 22.05 -24.69
C ASP A 49 -13.73 21.02 -23.53
N SER A 50 -14.84 21.01 -22.79
CA SER A 50 -15.04 20.13 -21.62
C SER A 50 -15.71 18.78 -21.96
N ASN A 51 -16.13 18.55 -23.20
CA ASN A 51 -16.96 17.40 -23.60
C ASN A 51 -16.30 16.57 -24.70
N LEU A 52 -15.10 16.07 -24.45
CA LEU A 52 -14.49 15.09 -25.35
C LEU A 52 -15.11 13.72 -25.10
N PHE A 53 -15.72 13.15 -26.12
CA PHE A 53 -16.25 11.79 -26.12
C PHE A 53 -15.35 10.89 -26.94
N TYR A 54 -15.03 9.74 -26.36
CA TYR A 54 -14.21 8.71 -26.97
C TYR A 54 -15.06 7.47 -27.25
N GLU A 55 -14.99 6.95 -28.46
CA GLU A 55 -15.64 5.69 -28.78
C GLU A 55 -14.86 4.53 -28.19
N ARG A 56 -15.54 3.63 -27.48
CA ARG A 56 -14.94 2.47 -26.77
C ARG A 56 -15.68 1.21 -27.12
N ASP A 57 -14.94 0.10 -27.17
CA ASP A 57 -15.48 -1.23 -27.39
C ASP A 57 -16.21 -1.74 -26.14
N THR A 58 -17.37 -2.37 -26.33
CA THR A 58 -18.17 -2.92 -25.21
C THR A 58 -17.47 -4.05 -24.49
N THR A 59 -16.47 -4.69 -25.08
CA THR A 59 -15.63 -5.69 -24.42
C THR A 59 -14.87 -5.13 -23.22
N MET A 60 -14.60 -3.81 -23.18
CA MET A 60 -14.00 -3.12 -22.04
C MET A 60 -14.91 -3.10 -20.80
N LEU A 61 -16.20 -3.38 -20.95
CA LEU A 61 -17.17 -3.49 -19.87
C LEU A 61 -17.27 -4.92 -19.32
N SER A 62 -16.37 -5.80 -19.73
CA SER A 62 -16.28 -7.17 -19.21
C SER A 62 -15.45 -7.22 -17.94
N GLY A 63 -15.78 -8.15 -17.04
CA GLY A 63 -15.06 -8.38 -15.77
C GLY A 63 -15.48 -7.47 -14.60
N ASP A 64 -14.78 -7.61 -13.50
CA ASP A 64 -15.11 -6.97 -12.22
C ASP A 64 -14.75 -5.47 -12.16
N THR A 65 -13.84 -5.01 -13.01
CA THR A 65 -13.34 -3.62 -12.99
C THR A 65 -13.21 -3.11 -14.41
N TRP A 66 -13.91 -2.05 -14.71
CA TRP A 66 -13.82 -1.38 -16.02
C TRP A 66 -12.68 -0.37 -16.00
N VAL A 67 -11.72 -0.55 -16.90
CA VAL A 67 -10.61 0.41 -17.09
C VAL A 67 -10.96 1.27 -18.29
N LEU A 68 -11.64 2.37 -18.02
CA LEU A 68 -12.08 3.32 -19.05
C LEU A 68 -11.06 4.43 -19.21
N CYS A 69 -10.57 4.63 -20.43
CA CYS A 69 -9.45 5.52 -20.72
C CYS A 69 -9.79 6.45 -21.88
N THR A 70 -9.15 7.63 -21.89
CA THR A 70 -9.07 8.50 -23.07
C THR A 70 -8.12 7.89 -24.11
N ASP A 71 -8.11 8.42 -25.36
CA ASP A 71 -7.20 7.93 -26.40
C ASP A 71 -5.72 8.10 -26.01
N ILE A 72 -5.40 9.20 -25.32
CA ILE A 72 -4.05 9.45 -24.83
C ILE A 72 -3.65 8.38 -23.80
N GLN A 73 -4.54 8.07 -22.87
CA GLN A 73 -4.29 7.05 -21.83
C GLN A 73 -4.17 5.65 -22.45
N MET A 74 -4.99 5.32 -23.46
CA MET A 74 -4.88 4.05 -24.19
C MET A 74 -3.51 3.91 -24.86
N ASN A 75 -3.06 4.93 -25.58
CA ASN A 75 -1.74 4.93 -26.23
C ASN A 75 -0.60 4.78 -25.20
N LEU A 76 -0.71 5.41 -24.03
CA LEU A 76 0.27 5.26 -22.96
C LEU A 76 0.27 3.85 -22.38
N LEU A 77 -0.90 3.23 -22.19
CA LEU A 77 -1.03 1.84 -21.75
C LEU A 77 -0.40 0.87 -22.74
N ASP A 78 -0.60 1.08 -24.04
CA ASP A 78 0.00 0.25 -25.07
C ASP A 78 1.53 0.30 -25.02
N VAL A 79 2.12 1.49 -24.81
CA VAL A 79 3.57 1.64 -24.65
C VAL A 79 4.04 0.92 -23.40
N ILE A 80 3.40 1.18 -22.25
CA ILE A 80 3.77 0.57 -20.96
C ILE A 80 3.61 -0.96 -21.00
N SER A 81 2.65 -1.48 -21.75
CA SER A 81 2.40 -2.92 -21.81
C SER A 81 3.52 -3.71 -22.50
N ARG A 82 4.31 -3.05 -23.33
CA ARG A 82 5.42 -3.68 -24.04
C ARG A 82 6.60 -3.93 -23.10
N GLY A 83 7.12 -5.16 -23.08
CA GLY A 83 8.28 -5.52 -22.23
C GLY A 83 8.01 -5.44 -20.73
N THR A 84 6.75 -5.48 -20.30
CA THR A 84 6.36 -5.46 -18.90
C THR A 84 5.53 -6.69 -18.52
N LYS A 85 5.56 -7.04 -17.24
CA LYS A 85 4.64 -8.00 -16.60
C LYS A 85 3.92 -7.33 -15.45
N THR A 86 2.79 -7.90 -15.03
CA THR A 86 2.13 -7.44 -13.81
C THR A 86 3.00 -7.72 -12.58
N LEU A 87 2.82 -6.94 -11.53
CA LEU A 87 3.55 -7.17 -10.29
C LEU A 87 3.32 -8.59 -9.75
N GLU A 88 2.08 -9.11 -9.88
CA GLU A 88 1.77 -10.49 -9.49
C GLU A 88 2.57 -11.54 -10.28
N GLU A 89 2.78 -11.33 -11.57
CA GLU A 89 3.61 -12.22 -12.40
C GLU A 89 5.10 -12.15 -12.04
N ILE A 90 5.58 -11.00 -11.55
CA ILE A 90 7.00 -10.82 -11.18
C ILE A 90 7.28 -11.38 -9.79
N VAL A 91 6.46 -11.05 -8.79
CA VAL A 91 6.74 -11.42 -7.39
C VAL A 91 5.99 -12.68 -6.93
N GLY A 92 5.01 -13.14 -7.71
CA GLY A 92 4.15 -14.26 -7.36
C GLY A 92 2.93 -13.88 -6.50
N LYS A 93 1.87 -14.63 -6.69
CA LYS A 93 0.55 -14.41 -6.06
C LYS A 93 0.60 -14.27 -4.54
N ASP A 94 1.42 -15.09 -3.88
CA ASP A 94 1.52 -15.15 -2.43
C ASP A 94 2.45 -14.08 -1.82
N CYS A 95 3.00 -13.22 -2.67
CA CYS A 95 3.86 -12.12 -2.25
C CYS A 95 3.12 -10.78 -2.14
N ILE A 96 1.85 -10.70 -2.55
CA ILE A 96 1.01 -9.51 -2.44
C ILE A 96 -0.17 -9.83 -1.52
N PHE A 97 -0.18 -9.29 -0.31
CA PHE A 97 -1.11 -9.69 0.74
C PHE A 97 -1.49 -8.52 1.67
N ASN A 98 -2.54 -8.70 2.45
CA ASN A 98 -3.00 -7.72 3.44
C ASN A 98 -2.24 -7.87 4.76
N GLY A 99 -2.29 -6.86 5.60
CA GLY A 99 -1.82 -6.93 6.98
C GLY A 99 -2.62 -7.91 7.83
N ILE A 100 -2.27 -8.00 9.12
CA ILE A 100 -2.96 -8.86 10.08
C ILE A 100 -4.33 -8.29 10.48
N GLN A 101 -5.22 -9.17 10.92
CA GLN A 101 -6.54 -8.79 11.42
C GLN A 101 -6.76 -9.40 12.81
N THR A 102 -6.56 -8.60 13.84
CA THR A 102 -6.70 -9.05 15.24
C THR A 102 -8.15 -9.12 15.68
N SER A 103 -9.04 -8.32 15.08
CA SER A 103 -10.42 -8.03 15.51
C SER A 103 -10.52 -7.49 16.95
N ALA A 104 -9.40 -7.02 17.52
CA ALA A 104 -9.30 -6.36 18.80
C ALA A 104 -8.00 -5.55 18.89
N ASN A 105 -7.77 -4.64 17.94
CA ASN A 105 -6.53 -3.87 17.86
C ASN A 105 -6.21 -3.14 19.16
N HIS A 106 -7.22 -2.57 19.84
CA HIS A 106 -7.07 -1.85 21.11
C HIS A 106 -6.53 -2.74 22.27
N VAL A 107 -6.72 -4.06 22.17
CA VAL A 107 -6.20 -5.03 23.15
C VAL A 107 -4.79 -5.49 22.79
N TYR A 108 -4.54 -5.75 21.49
CA TYR A 108 -3.29 -6.39 21.07
C TYR A 108 -2.17 -5.42 20.74
N ILE A 109 -2.49 -4.17 20.35
CA ILE A 109 -1.50 -3.20 19.87
C ILE A 109 -1.26 -2.15 20.94
N PHE A 110 0.00 -1.90 21.22
CA PHE A 110 0.40 -0.91 22.22
C PHE A 110 1.67 -0.15 21.81
N ILE A 111 1.81 1.03 22.36
CA ILE A 111 3.06 1.81 22.31
C ILE A 111 3.74 1.63 23.67
N PRO A 112 4.97 1.09 23.73
CA PRO A 112 5.68 0.96 24.98
C PRO A 112 5.92 2.32 25.65
N ILE A 113 5.68 2.41 26.94
CA ILE A 113 6.05 3.57 27.78
C ILE A 113 7.48 3.36 28.29
N GLU A 114 7.80 2.12 28.68
CA GLU A 114 9.12 1.72 29.16
C GLU A 114 9.53 0.41 28.51
N GLU A 115 10.83 0.21 28.40
CA GLU A 115 11.44 -0.98 27.82
C GLU A 115 12.61 -1.43 28.68
N ASP A 116 12.47 -2.60 29.31
CA ASP A 116 13.53 -3.30 30.01
C ASP A 116 14.20 -4.33 29.09
N ARG A 117 15.18 -5.07 29.67
CA ARG A 117 15.86 -6.15 28.94
C ARG A 117 14.89 -7.19 28.36
N ASP A 118 13.89 -7.63 29.11
CA ASP A 118 13.03 -8.77 28.82
C ASP A 118 11.54 -8.40 28.69
N THR A 119 11.16 -7.18 29.06
CA THR A 119 9.76 -6.74 29.14
C THR A 119 9.51 -5.41 28.47
N TYR A 120 8.24 -5.17 28.13
CA TYR A 120 7.68 -3.86 27.79
C TYR A 120 6.61 -3.48 28.81
N THR A 121 6.60 -2.21 29.24
CA THR A 121 5.53 -1.59 30.03
C THR A 121 4.67 -0.73 29.11
N PHE A 122 3.35 -0.78 29.23
CA PHE A 122 2.42 0.00 28.41
C PHE A 122 1.13 0.34 29.14
N LEU A 123 0.48 1.44 28.72
CA LEU A 123 -0.87 1.81 29.14
C LEU A 123 -1.87 1.11 28.20
N ALA A 124 -2.77 0.31 28.73
CA ALA A 124 -3.79 -0.39 27.97
C ALA A 124 -5.07 0.47 27.81
N PHE A 125 -6.01 -0.02 26.97
CA PHE A 125 -7.29 0.66 26.68
C PHE A 125 -8.22 0.83 27.89
N ASN A 126 -7.97 0.10 28.98
CA ASN A 126 -8.72 0.17 30.24
C ASN A 126 -8.04 1.06 31.29
N ASP A 127 -7.14 1.94 30.86
CA ASP A 127 -6.38 2.90 31.66
C ASP A 127 -5.49 2.26 32.76
N LYS A 128 -5.21 0.96 32.63
CA LYS A 128 -4.25 0.25 33.52
C LYS A 128 -2.88 0.12 32.84
N ILE A 129 -1.85 0.09 33.66
CA ILE A 129 -0.47 -0.17 33.22
C ILE A 129 -0.18 -1.65 33.37
N TYR A 130 0.36 -2.25 32.32
CA TYR A 130 0.77 -3.65 32.29
C TYR A 130 2.20 -3.81 31.83
N GLN A 131 2.79 -4.93 32.23
CA GLN A 131 4.05 -5.43 31.68
C GLN A 131 3.81 -6.73 30.91
N VAL A 132 4.57 -6.94 29.85
CA VAL A 132 4.54 -8.17 29.06
C VAL A 132 5.94 -8.56 28.60
N GLU A 133 6.18 -9.86 28.47
CA GLU A 133 7.45 -10.38 27.98
C GLU A 133 7.66 -10.01 26.50
N LYS A 134 8.86 -9.53 26.13
CA LYS A 134 9.21 -9.20 24.74
C LYS A 134 9.01 -10.36 23.77
N LYS A 135 9.22 -11.59 24.25
CA LYS A 135 9.13 -12.83 23.47
C LYS A 135 7.74 -13.12 22.91
N VAL A 136 6.69 -12.54 23.50
CA VAL A 136 5.29 -12.64 23.00
C VAL A 136 4.87 -11.40 22.25
N THR A 137 5.80 -10.58 21.79
CA THR A 137 5.51 -9.39 20.99
C THR A 137 6.23 -9.40 19.66
N LYS A 138 5.70 -8.63 18.72
CA LYS A 138 6.34 -8.33 17.41
C LYS A 138 6.40 -6.83 17.18
N PRO A 139 7.37 -6.35 16.38
CA PRO A 139 7.34 -4.99 15.88
C PRO A 139 6.03 -4.71 15.15
N TYR A 140 5.45 -3.57 15.40
CA TYR A 140 4.19 -3.17 14.78
C TYR A 140 4.25 -1.71 14.34
N PHE A 141 3.48 -1.38 13.30
CA PHE A 141 3.34 -0.02 12.82
C PHE A 141 1.89 0.41 12.91
N VAL A 142 1.65 1.48 13.67
CA VAL A 142 0.37 2.19 13.71
C VAL A 142 0.48 3.46 12.89
N ARG A 143 -0.63 3.82 12.24
CA ARG A 143 -0.71 5.09 11.51
C ARG A 143 -0.52 6.23 12.51
N ALA A 144 0.58 6.96 12.38
CA ALA A 144 0.78 8.18 13.14
C ALA A 144 -0.19 9.26 12.66
N LYS A 145 -0.54 10.21 13.56
CA LYS A 145 -1.37 11.37 13.18
C LYS A 145 -0.75 12.23 12.06
N ARG A 146 0.58 12.13 11.85
CA ARG A 146 1.30 12.73 10.72
C ARG A 146 1.43 11.72 9.60
N GLU A 147 1.07 12.11 8.38
CA GLU A 147 1.15 11.28 7.16
C GLU A 147 2.58 10.84 6.80
N ASP A 148 3.60 11.41 7.44
CA ASP A 148 5.01 11.27 7.06
C ASP A 148 5.66 9.98 7.54
N ALA A 149 5.01 9.21 8.41
CA ALA A 149 5.58 7.99 9.00
C ALA A 149 5.77 6.84 7.98
N LEU A 150 5.04 6.84 6.86
CA LEU A 150 5.24 5.91 5.76
C LEU A 150 5.78 6.68 4.55
N ASN A 151 7.07 6.55 4.25
CA ASN A 151 7.76 7.29 3.21
C ASN A 151 8.66 6.35 2.39
N SER A 152 8.59 6.47 1.06
CA SER A 152 9.39 5.67 0.12
C SER A 152 10.89 5.97 0.19
N TYR A 153 11.26 7.11 0.74
CA TYR A 153 12.62 7.63 0.70
C TYR A 153 13.24 7.81 2.09
N CYS A 154 12.67 7.17 3.11
CA CYS A 154 13.26 7.13 4.45
C CYS A 154 13.36 5.70 4.96
N THR A 155 14.33 5.46 5.84
CA THR A 155 14.41 4.19 6.56
C THR A 155 13.19 4.00 7.44
N PHE A 156 12.47 2.92 7.18
CA PHE A 156 11.26 2.59 7.92
C PHE A 156 11.58 2.09 9.34
N THR A 157 10.84 2.59 10.31
CA THR A 157 10.95 2.16 11.70
C THR A 157 9.57 1.89 12.29
N PRO A 158 9.33 0.70 12.90
CA PRO A 158 8.11 0.43 13.63
C PRO A 158 7.99 1.37 14.83
N ASN A 159 6.77 1.80 15.12
CA ASN A 159 6.47 2.77 16.19
C ASN A 159 5.59 2.20 17.32
N ALA A 160 5.28 0.91 17.24
CA ALA A 160 4.44 0.19 18.20
C ALA A 160 4.86 -1.27 18.34
N ARG A 161 4.18 -1.98 19.21
CA ARG A 161 4.27 -3.42 19.39
C ARG A 161 2.89 -4.06 19.28
N VAL A 162 2.87 -5.33 18.92
CA VAL A 162 1.66 -6.15 18.96
C VAL A 162 1.93 -7.42 19.77
N LEU A 163 1.02 -7.75 20.66
CA LEU A 163 1.00 -9.03 21.35
C LEU A 163 0.72 -10.15 20.34
N PHE A 164 1.62 -11.11 20.26
CA PHE A 164 1.61 -12.14 19.22
C PHE A 164 1.55 -13.53 19.87
N PRO A 165 0.34 -14.05 20.16
CA PRO A 165 0.14 -15.32 20.88
C PRO A 165 0.39 -16.55 19.99
N TYR A 166 1.32 -16.47 19.04
CA TYR A 166 1.62 -17.54 18.09
C TYR A 166 3.08 -17.93 18.10
N LYS A 167 3.35 -19.21 17.84
CA LYS A 167 4.70 -19.77 17.70
C LYS A 167 4.74 -20.76 16.54
N ARG A 168 5.89 -20.84 15.88
CA ARG A 168 6.14 -21.84 14.84
C ARG A 168 6.37 -23.20 15.49
N ASN A 169 5.67 -24.22 14.99
CA ASN A 169 5.91 -25.60 15.35
C ASN A 169 7.13 -26.17 14.61
N SER A 170 7.48 -27.44 14.87
CA SER A 170 8.59 -28.14 14.21
C SER A 170 8.49 -28.21 12.68
N ARG A 171 7.28 -28.06 12.13
CA ARG A 171 7.01 -28.03 10.67
C ARG A 171 6.99 -26.59 10.11
N GLY A 172 7.42 -25.59 10.90
CA GLY A 172 7.46 -24.20 10.51
C GLY A 172 6.10 -23.47 10.45
N LYS A 173 4.99 -24.13 10.76
CA LYS A 173 3.64 -23.54 10.74
C LYS A 173 3.35 -22.76 12.01
N LEU A 174 2.81 -21.56 11.89
CA LEU A 174 2.31 -20.77 13.02
C LEU A 174 1.13 -21.47 13.71
N LYS A 175 1.21 -21.61 15.01
CA LYS A 175 0.15 -22.16 15.87
C LYS A 175 -0.04 -21.26 17.07
N LEU A 176 -1.29 -21.15 17.53
CA LEU A 176 -1.62 -20.50 18.78
C LEU A 176 -0.86 -21.18 19.93
N ILE A 177 -0.22 -20.40 20.79
CA ILE A 177 0.47 -20.94 21.98
C ILE A 177 -0.61 -21.36 22.98
N PRO A 178 -0.63 -22.63 23.46
CA PRO A 178 -1.59 -23.06 24.46
C PRO A 178 -1.57 -22.20 25.72
N LEU A 179 -2.76 -21.93 26.28
CA LEU A 179 -2.90 -21.03 27.44
C LEU A 179 -2.05 -21.47 28.65
N GLU A 180 -1.98 -22.77 28.91
CA GLU A 180 -1.11 -23.37 29.94
C GLU A 180 0.39 -23.11 29.69
N THR A 181 0.78 -23.03 28.41
CA THR A 181 2.16 -22.69 28.04
C THR A 181 2.43 -21.21 28.27
N ILE A 182 1.42 -20.34 27.98
CA ILE A 182 1.52 -18.91 28.25
C ILE A 182 1.66 -18.69 29.75
N GLU A 183 0.80 -19.32 30.57
CA GLU A 183 0.84 -19.22 32.03
C GLU A 183 2.23 -19.57 32.62
N LYS A 184 2.81 -20.68 32.15
CA LYS A 184 4.10 -21.18 32.66
C LYS A 184 5.31 -20.38 32.16
N ARG A 185 5.29 -19.88 30.94
CA ARG A 185 6.47 -19.28 30.28
C ARG A 185 6.41 -17.77 30.15
N TYR A 186 5.21 -17.19 30.18
CA TYR A 186 4.94 -15.78 29.95
C TYR A 186 3.89 -15.27 30.96
N PRO A 187 4.21 -15.33 32.28
CA PRO A 187 3.24 -15.05 33.33
C PRO A 187 2.69 -13.62 33.30
N LEU A 188 3.47 -12.64 32.84
CA LEU A 188 3.01 -11.26 32.73
C LEU A 188 1.96 -11.14 31.58
N PHE A 189 2.24 -11.76 30.45
CA PHE A 189 1.28 -11.81 29.34
C PHE A 189 0.02 -12.60 29.70
N TYR A 190 0.16 -13.71 30.46
CA TYR A 190 -0.98 -14.46 30.99
C TYR A 190 -1.87 -13.60 31.88
N ALA A 191 -1.28 -12.89 32.82
CA ALA A 191 -2.02 -12.00 33.75
C ALA A 191 -2.80 -10.93 32.96
N TYR A 192 -2.15 -10.30 31.98
CA TYR A 192 -2.82 -9.35 31.08
C TYR A 192 -4.00 -10.00 30.34
N LEU A 193 -3.78 -11.16 29.72
CA LEU A 193 -4.84 -11.87 28.98
C LEU A 193 -6.04 -12.19 29.87
N MET A 194 -5.80 -12.62 31.11
CA MET A 194 -6.89 -12.94 32.04
C MET A 194 -7.68 -11.70 32.45
N ASP A 195 -7.03 -10.56 32.64
CA ASP A 195 -7.71 -9.30 33.00
C ASP A 195 -8.57 -8.75 31.84
N VAL A 196 -8.14 -8.97 30.59
CA VAL A 196 -8.87 -8.52 29.40
C VAL A 196 -9.74 -9.62 28.74
N LYS A 197 -9.90 -10.78 29.39
CA LYS A 197 -10.64 -11.93 28.84
C LYS A 197 -12.06 -11.59 28.44
N SER A 198 -12.77 -10.80 29.24
CA SER A 198 -14.16 -10.37 28.94
C SER A 198 -14.25 -9.62 27.62
N GLU A 199 -13.26 -8.75 27.34
CA GLU A 199 -13.19 -7.99 26.07
C GLU A 199 -12.93 -8.90 24.88
N LEU A 200 -11.98 -9.83 25.01
CA LEU A 200 -11.62 -10.78 23.96
C LEU A 200 -12.68 -11.88 23.74
N SER A 201 -13.59 -12.08 24.66
CA SER A 201 -14.69 -13.08 24.56
C SER A 201 -16.02 -12.47 24.08
N LYS A 202 -16.05 -11.19 23.74
CA LYS A 202 -17.29 -10.53 23.24
C LYS A 202 -17.80 -11.20 21.97
N PRO A 203 -19.12 -11.50 21.87
CA PRO A 203 -19.72 -12.09 20.66
C PRO A 203 -19.59 -11.22 19.41
N SER A 204 -19.45 -9.93 19.57
CA SER A 204 -19.24 -8.97 18.46
C SER A 204 -17.89 -9.08 17.79
N ARG A 205 -16.96 -9.84 18.37
CA ARG A 205 -15.63 -10.02 17.83
C ARG A 205 -15.66 -11.00 16.65
N ASP A 206 -15.32 -10.50 15.47
CA ASP A 206 -15.28 -11.30 14.24
C ASP A 206 -14.06 -12.24 14.23
N ILE A 207 -14.29 -13.51 14.62
CA ILE A 207 -13.27 -14.57 14.64
C ILE A 207 -13.61 -15.63 13.62
N GLN A 208 -12.75 -15.84 12.64
CA GLN A 208 -12.91 -16.86 11.59
C GLN A 208 -11.60 -17.66 11.37
N PRO A 209 -11.71 -18.99 11.18
CA PRO A 209 -12.89 -19.81 11.43
C PRO A 209 -13.32 -19.73 12.89
N VAL A 210 -14.57 -20.06 13.18
CA VAL A 210 -15.08 -20.07 14.56
C VAL A 210 -14.17 -20.94 15.43
N PRO A 211 -13.82 -20.50 16.68
CA PRO A 211 -13.01 -21.30 17.58
C PRO A 211 -13.59 -22.70 17.80
N THR A 212 -12.75 -23.71 17.67
CA THR A 212 -13.16 -25.10 17.89
C THR A 212 -13.15 -25.49 19.36
N THR A 213 -12.46 -24.74 20.20
CA THR A 213 -12.35 -24.94 21.64
C THR A 213 -12.58 -23.65 22.41
N ALA A 214 -13.10 -23.76 23.63
CA ALA A 214 -13.31 -22.63 24.53
C ALA A 214 -11.99 -21.93 24.93
N ASN A 215 -10.84 -22.56 24.67
CA ASN A 215 -9.52 -22.05 25.03
C ASN A 215 -8.84 -21.23 23.93
N GLU A 216 -9.54 -20.91 22.82
CA GLU A 216 -8.97 -20.13 21.70
C GLU A 216 -9.44 -18.66 21.67
N TRP A 217 -10.10 -18.18 22.72
CA TRP A 217 -10.68 -16.85 22.82
C TRP A 217 -9.68 -15.69 22.60
N TYR A 218 -8.38 -15.93 22.89
CA TYR A 218 -7.31 -14.95 22.75
C TYR A 218 -6.59 -15.00 21.38
N ARG A 219 -7.14 -15.69 20.38
CA ARG A 219 -6.58 -15.69 19.02
C ARG A 219 -6.99 -14.45 18.25
N TYR A 220 -6.26 -14.13 17.18
CA TYR A 220 -6.65 -13.08 16.26
C TYR A 220 -7.93 -13.46 15.48
N GLY A 221 -8.65 -12.44 15.03
CA GLY A 221 -9.89 -12.64 14.29
C GLY A 221 -9.71 -13.39 12.97
N ARG A 222 -8.59 -13.18 12.29
CA ARG A 222 -8.26 -13.90 11.05
C ARG A 222 -6.84 -14.43 11.11
N HIS A 223 -6.62 -15.63 10.59
CA HIS A 223 -5.28 -16.23 10.49
C HIS A 223 -4.62 -16.01 9.13
N GLN A 224 -5.34 -15.45 8.16
CA GLN A 224 -4.78 -15.11 6.86
C GLN A 224 -3.59 -14.16 6.99
N SER A 225 -2.61 -14.35 6.15
CA SER A 225 -1.41 -13.49 6.06
C SER A 225 -0.47 -13.49 7.27
N LEU A 226 -0.75 -14.20 8.37
CA LEU A 226 0.14 -14.18 9.54
C LEU A 226 1.57 -14.62 9.19
N ASP A 227 1.71 -15.73 8.46
CA ASP A 227 3.02 -16.24 8.01
C ASP A 227 3.74 -15.28 7.07
N ALA A 228 2.99 -14.69 6.15
CA ALA A 228 3.53 -13.76 5.15
C ALA A 228 3.93 -12.42 5.81
N CYS A 229 3.15 -11.93 6.76
CA CYS A 229 3.43 -10.68 7.47
C CYS A 229 4.73 -10.70 8.27
N GLU A 230 5.18 -11.87 8.74
CA GLU A 230 6.45 -12.01 9.47
C GLU A 230 7.71 -11.95 8.56
N ARG A 231 7.55 -11.92 7.24
CA ARG A 231 8.71 -11.77 6.31
C ARG A 231 9.49 -10.51 6.67
N ARG A 232 10.80 -10.63 6.76
CA ARG A 232 11.65 -9.51 7.17
C ARG A 232 11.79 -8.44 6.11
N GLU A 233 11.85 -8.83 4.83
CA GLU A 233 11.99 -7.87 3.73
C GLU A 233 10.71 -7.79 2.92
N LYS A 234 10.03 -6.64 2.99
CA LYS A 234 8.79 -6.36 2.27
C LYS A 234 8.54 -4.85 2.15
N ILE A 235 7.73 -4.47 1.20
CA ILE A 235 7.21 -3.09 1.08
C ILE A 235 5.88 -3.01 1.82
N ILE A 236 5.76 -2.01 2.68
CA ILE A 236 4.49 -1.62 3.32
C ILE A 236 3.86 -0.53 2.46
N VAL A 237 2.61 -0.73 2.05
CA VAL A 237 1.83 0.18 1.20
C VAL A 237 0.58 0.61 1.95
N GLY A 238 0.37 1.91 2.09
CA GLY A 238 -0.90 2.43 2.64
C GLY A 238 -2.03 2.19 1.64
N VAL A 239 -3.11 1.51 2.06
CA VAL A 239 -4.24 1.19 1.16
C VAL A 239 -4.84 2.46 0.57
N LEU A 240 -5.14 3.46 1.39
CA LEU A 240 -5.55 4.78 0.91
C LEU A 240 -4.47 5.80 1.25
N SER A 241 -3.74 6.24 0.24
CA SER A 241 -2.59 7.12 0.45
C SER A 241 -2.33 8.03 -0.75
N LEU A 242 -1.60 9.12 -0.50
CA LEU A 242 -0.95 9.92 -1.53
C LEU A 242 0.25 9.16 -2.12
N SER A 243 0.92 9.75 -3.11
CA SER A 243 2.15 9.22 -3.71
C SER A 243 3.29 9.05 -2.68
N ASP A 244 4.31 8.29 -3.06
CA ASP A 244 5.54 8.07 -2.27
C ASP A 244 5.30 7.40 -0.90
N LYS A 245 4.29 6.54 -0.76
CA LYS A 245 3.93 5.82 0.48
C LYS A 245 4.22 4.31 0.38
N TYR A 246 5.43 3.97 -0.06
CA TYR A 246 5.95 2.60 -0.22
C TYR A 246 7.20 2.41 0.63
N ALA A 247 7.08 2.02 1.89
CA ALA A 247 8.23 1.89 2.79
C ALA A 247 8.78 0.47 2.82
N ILE A 248 10.11 0.31 2.72
CA ILE A 248 10.75 -1.00 2.85
C ILE A 248 10.95 -1.34 4.33
N ASP A 249 10.28 -2.39 4.78
CA ASP A 249 10.49 -2.98 6.11
C ASP A 249 11.52 -4.10 6.06
N LYS A 250 12.51 -4.04 6.97
CA LYS A 250 13.53 -5.08 7.18
C LYS A 250 13.48 -5.71 8.58
N LYS A 251 12.49 -5.33 9.39
CA LYS A 251 12.38 -5.74 10.78
C LYS A 251 11.30 -6.79 11.04
N GLY A 252 10.58 -7.22 9.98
CA GLY A 252 9.45 -8.13 10.12
C GLY A 252 8.26 -7.46 10.83
N THR A 253 8.07 -6.17 10.57
CA THR A 253 7.01 -5.37 11.19
C THR A 253 5.64 -5.85 10.72
N LEU A 254 4.73 -6.03 11.65
CA LEU A 254 3.34 -6.32 11.38
C LEU A 254 2.55 -5.01 11.22
N VAL A 255 1.50 -5.05 10.41
CA VAL A 255 0.62 -3.92 10.13
C VAL A 255 -0.82 -4.40 10.10
N SER A 256 -1.78 -3.51 10.38
CA SER A 256 -3.20 -3.82 10.31
C SER A 256 -3.67 -4.01 8.86
N SER A 257 -4.46 -5.04 8.63
CA SER A 257 -5.39 -5.09 7.52
C SER A 257 -6.64 -4.27 7.88
N GLY A 258 -7.25 -3.64 6.93
CA GLY A 258 -8.58 -3.08 7.15
C GLY A 258 -8.85 -1.83 6.35
N GLY A 259 -9.77 -1.95 5.38
CA GLY A 259 -10.34 -0.86 4.61
C GLY A 259 -9.35 0.22 4.19
N THR A 260 -9.79 1.44 4.20
CA THR A 260 -8.99 2.61 3.81
C THR A 260 -7.88 2.96 4.81
N ALA A 261 -7.98 2.53 6.06
CA ALA A 261 -6.98 2.81 7.11
C ALA A 261 -5.90 1.72 7.23
N GLY A 262 -6.03 0.61 6.48
CA GLY A 262 -5.12 -0.53 6.54
C GLY A 262 -3.93 -0.42 5.58
N TYR A 263 -3.16 -1.50 5.58
CA TYR A 263 -1.96 -1.64 4.77
C TYR A 263 -2.00 -2.92 3.94
N CYS A 264 -1.43 -2.82 2.74
CA CYS A 264 -1.03 -3.97 1.93
C CYS A 264 0.47 -4.15 2.00
N LEU A 265 0.92 -5.34 1.68
CA LEU A 265 2.31 -5.74 1.76
C LEU A 265 2.73 -6.38 0.44
N VAL A 266 3.92 -6.02 -0.04
CA VAL A 266 4.55 -6.62 -1.21
C VAL A 266 5.88 -7.19 -0.78
N GLY A 267 6.01 -8.51 -0.80
CA GLY A 267 7.28 -9.23 -0.65
C GLY A 267 7.85 -9.63 -2.00
N ILE A 268 9.01 -10.27 -1.96
CA ILE A 268 9.59 -10.97 -3.11
C ILE A 268 9.95 -12.40 -2.70
N PRO A 269 9.96 -13.37 -3.61
CA PRO A 269 10.48 -14.71 -3.35
C PRO A 269 11.94 -14.67 -2.92
N ALA A 270 12.36 -15.61 -2.09
CA ALA A 270 13.75 -15.67 -1.59
C ALA A 270 14.78 -15.93 -2.70
N ASP A 271 14.36 -16.59 -3.76
CA ASP A 271 15.15 -16.92 -4.95
C ASP A 271 14.99 -15.91 -6.08
N SER A 272 14.27 -14.83 -5.87
CA SER A 272 14.08 -13.79 -6.87
C SER A 272 15.38 -13.05 -7.19
N GLN A 273 15.64 -12.83 -8.46
CA GLN A 273 16.72 -11.96 -8.93
C GLN A 273 16.37 -10.47 -8.84
N TYR A 274 15.08 -10.14 -8.77
CA TYR A 274 14.63 -8.75 -8.57
C TYR A 274 14.92 -8.27 -7.14
N SER A 275 15.43 -7.06 -7.04
CA SER A 275 15.60 -6.38 -5.74
C SER A 275 14.28 -5.76 -5.27
N ILE A 276 14.00 -5.82 -3.96
CA ILE A 276 12.88 -5.10 -3.36
C ILE A 276 12.94 -3.59 -3.62
N TYR A 277 14.14 -3.01 -3.75
CA TYR A 277 14.36 -1.60 -4.09
C TYR A 277 13.97 -1.28 -5.52
N TYR A 278 14.14 -2.22 -6.45
CA TYR A 278 13.66 -2.09 -7.83
C TYR A 278 12.13 -2.02 -7.85
N ILE A 279 11.48 -2.97 -7.17
CA ILE A 279 10.01 -2.99 -7.08
C ILE A 279 9.49 -1.70 -6.43
N GLN A 280 10.10 -1.23 -5.32
CA GLN A 280 9.73 0.02 -4.69
C GLN A 280 9.86 1.21 -5.64
N ALA A 281 10.95 1.30 -6.39
CA ALA A 281 11.19 2.37 -7.36
C ALA A 281 10.14 2.37 -8.48
N MET A 282 9.79 1.20 -8.99
CA MET A 282 8.74 1.07 -10.03
C MET A 282 7.37 1.50 -9.50
N LEU A 283 7.00 1.06 -8.30
CA LEU A 283 5.72 1.44 -7.68
C LEU A 283 5.63 2.96 -7.42
N GLY A 284 6.72 3.59 -6.99
CA GLY A 284 6.79 5.03 -6.72
C GLY A 284 7.09 5.89 -7.95
N SER A 285 7.29 5.31 -9.13
CA SER A 285 7.52 6.04 -10.38
C SER A 285 6.25 6.74 -10.88
N VAL A 286 6.41 7.69 -11.79
CA VAL A 286 5.27 8.36 -12.46
C VAL A 286 4.35 7.33 -13.12
N GLN A 287 4.91 6.30 -13.76
CA GLN A 287 4.16 5.22 -14.38
C GLN A 287 3.43 4.36 -13.35
N GLY A 288 4.10 3.94 -12.28
CA GLY A 288 3.51 3.11 -11.22
C GLY A 288 2.37 3.83 -10.50
N GLU A 289 2.54 5.09 -10.16
CA GLU A 289 1.51 5.92 -9.53
C GLU A 289 0.31 6.15 -10.45
N TRP A 290 0.57 6.38 -11.74
CA TRP A 290 -0.51 6.51 -12.72
C TRP A 290 -1.28 5.20 -12.90
N LEU A 291 -0.60 4.07 -13.05
CA LEU A 291 -1.26 2.76 -13.14
C LEU A 291 -2.08 2.46 -11.87
N ALA A 292 -1.56 2.80 -10.70
CA ALA A 292 -2.31 2.67 -9.45
C ALA A 292 -3.60 3.52 -9.47
N SER A 293 -3.55 4.72 -10.04
CA SER A 293 -4.72 5.59 -10.17
C SER A 293 -5.72 5.12 -11.24
N LEU A 294 -5.24 4.40 -12.24
CA LEU A 294 -6.06 3.86 -13.32
C LEU A 294 -6.83 2.60 -12.89
N TYR A 295 -6.20 1.75 -12.08
CA TYR A 295 -6.80 0.51 -11.58
C TYR A 295 -7.48 0.66 -10.22
N GLY A 296 -7.17 1.73 -9.49
CA GLY A 296 -7.71 2.03 -8.18
C GLY A 296 -8.74 3.15 -8.21
N GLU A 297 -9.46 3.30 -7.10
CA GLU A 297 -10.37 4.42 -6.91
C GLU A 297 -9.58 5.66 -6.47
N ILE A 298 -9.92 6.80 -7.05
CA ILE A 298 -9.35 8.10 -6.68
C ILE A 298 -10.34 8.81 -5.76
N PHE A 299 -9.85 9.31 -4.63
CA PHE A 299 -10.61 10.03 -3.64
C PHE A 299 -10.23 11.52 -3.63
N ARG A 300 -11.10 12.34 -3.01
CA ARG A 300 -10.86 13.78 -2.84
C ARG A 300 -9.46 14.05 -2.30
N GLY A 301 -8.79 15.09 -2.83
CA GLY A 301 -7.42 15.43 -2.47
C GLY A 301 -6.34 14.57 -3.12
N GLY A 302 -6.70 13.73 -4.11
CA GLY A 302 -5.78 12.91 -4.88
C GLY A 302 -5.29 11.65 -4.14
N TYR A 303 -6.02 11.21 -3.12
CA TYR A 303 -5.77 9.91 -2.50
C TYR A 303 -6.16 8.78 -3.46
N ILE A 304 -5.35 7.74 -3.52
CA ILE A 304 -5.57 6.58 -4.38
C ILE A 304 -5.72 5.34 -3.50
N ALA A 305 -6.73 4.51 -3.80
CA ALA A 305 -6.89 3.19 -3.19
C ALA A 305 -5.92 2.19 -3.82
N ARG A 306 -4.88 1.79 -3.08
CA ARG A 306 -3.82 0.85 -3.48
C ARG A 306 -3.99 -0.52 -2.83
N GLY A 307 -5.20 -1.08 -2.89
CA GLY A 307 -5.48 -2.42 -2.36
C GLY A 307 -4.70 -3.51 -3.13
N THR A 308 -4.68 -4.73 -2.59
CA THR A 308 -3.98 -5.87 -3.21
C THR A 308 -4.43 -6.13 -4.65
N LYS A 309 -5.73 -5.93 -4.97
CA LYS A 309 -6.27 -6.08 -6.33
C LYS A 309 -5.63 -5.08 -7.30
N VAL A 310 -5.38 -3.84 -6.86
CA VAL A 310 -4.73 -2.79 -7.66
C VAL A 310 -3.24 -3.09 -7.82
N LEU A 311 -2.55 -3.38 -6.72
CA LEU A 311 -1.10 -3.64 -6.74
C LEU A 311 -0.74 -4.79 -7.68
N LYS A 312 -1.54 -5.86 -7.69
CA LYS A 312 -1.34 -7.03 -8.57
C LYS A 312 -1.30 -6.68 -10.05
N GLN A 313 -2.05 -5.68 -10.47
CA GLN A 313 -2.20 -5.28 -11.87
C GLN A 313 -1.14 -4.27 -12.35
N ILE A 314 -0.38 -3.64 -11.42
CA ILE A 314 0.65 -2.65 -11.80
C ILE A 314 1.70 -3.34 -12.66
N ARG A 315 1.96 -2.80 -13.83
CA ARG A 315 2.94 -3.32 -14.78
C ARG A 315 4.35 -2.86 -14.43
N ILE A 316 5.28 -3.79 -14.41
CA ILE A 316 6.68 -3.61 -14.04
C ILE A 316 7.54 -4.06 -15.23
N PRO A 317 8.55 -3.28 -15.68
CA PRO A 317 9.49 -3.70 -16.72
C PRO A 317 10.19 -5.00 -16.36
N THR A 318 10.22 -5.93 -17.32
CA THR A 318 10.94 -7.19 -17.15
C THR A 318 12.43 -6.97 -17.42
N ILE A 319 13.26 -7.76 -16.72
CA ILE A 319 14.72 -7.75 -16.86
C ILE A 319 15.17 -9.15 -17.24
N ASP A 320 15.89 -9.26 -18.34
CA ASP A 320 16.66 -10.47 -18.63
C ASP A 320 17.98 -10.42 -17.86
N PHE A 321 18.04 -11.12 -16.73
CA PHE A 321 19.25 -11.17 -15.89
C PHE A 321 20.40 -11.92 -16.51
N SER A 322 20.21 -12.62 -17.63
CA SER A 322 21.31 -13.19 -18.43
C SER A 322 21.95 -12.14 -19.34
N ASN A 323 21.24 -11.04 -19.64
CA ASN A 323 21.74 -9.90 -20.39
C ASN A 323 22.42 -8.91 -19.43
N ALA A 324 23.73 -8.71 -19.61
CA ALA A 324 24.53 -7.85 -18.72
C ALA A 324 24.07 -6.39 -18.71
N GLU A 325 23.60 -5.87 -19.85
CA GLU A 325 23.12 -4.48 -19.96
C GLU A 325 21.79 -4.28 -19.24
N GLU A 326 20.85 -5.20 -19.39
CA GLU A 326 19.57 -5.13 -18.69
C GLU A 326 19.75 -5.29 -17.18
N LYS A 327 20.61 -6.22 -16.76
CA LYS A 327 20.98 -6.38 -15.36
C LYS A 327 21.59 -5.11 -14.79
N GLU A 328 22.50 -4.45 -15.52
CA GLU A 328 23.11 -3.19 -15.08
C GLU A 328 22.06 -2.06 -14.94
N ARG A 329 21.08 -1.97 -15.84
CA ARG A 329 19.96 -1.01 -15.73
C ARG A 329 19.12 -1.27 -14.47
N HIS A 330 18.84 -2.54 -14.15
CA HIS A 330 18.17 -2.91 -12.89
C HIS A 330 19.01 -2.47 -11.68
N ASP A 331 20.31 -2.81 -11.68
CA ASP A 331 21.21 -2.55 -10.55
C ASP A 331 21.45 -1.03 -10.37
N ASP A 332 21.42 -0.24 -11.44
CA ASP A 332 21.49 1.22 -11.38
C ASP A 332 20.28 1.82 -10.70
N VAL A 333 19.05 1.39 -11.04
CA VAL A 333 17.84 1.80 -10.34
C VAL A 333 17.92 1.45 -8.85
N VAL A 334 18.39 0.26 -8.51
CA VAL A 334 18.58 -0.19 -7.11
C VAL A 334 19.57 0.71 -6.37
N ARG A 335 20.71 1.05 -6.97
CA ARG A 335 21.71 1.94 -6.36
C ARG A 335 21.14 3.33 -6.10
N ARG A 336 20.43 3.91 -7.08
CA ARG A 336 19.80 5.23 -6.94
C ARG A 336 18.74 5.23 -5.86
N GLN A 337 17.88 4.21 -5.82
CA GLN A 337 16.83 4.09 -4.79
C GLN A 337 17.42 4.03 -3.38
N LYS A 338 18.47 3.24 -3.17
CA LYS A 338 19.20 3.19 -1.89
C LYS A 338 19.80 4.55 -1.52
N ARG A 339 20.39 5.28 -2.48
CA ARG A 339 20.93 6.62 -2.26
C ARG A 339 19.85 7.64 -1.93
N LEU A 340 18.67 7.56 -2.57
CA LEU A 340 17.52 8.40 -2.26
C LEU A 340 17.05 8.21 -0.82
N ILE A 341 16.99 6.96 -0.33
CA ILE A 341 16.65 6.67 1.07
C ILE A 341 17.68 7.31 2.03
N VAL A 342 18.96 7.16 1.76
CA VAL A 342 20.02 7.80 2.57
C VAL A 342 19.91 9.32 2.56
N LEU A 343 19.57 9.93 1.42
CA LEU A 343 19.37 11.38 1.34
C LEU A 343 18.11 11.81 2.10
N GLY A 344 17.03 11.06 1.99
CA GLY A 344 15.79 11.29 2.73
C GLY A 344 16.00 11.26 4.24
N ASP A 345 16.74 10.26 4.74
CA ASP A 345 17.10 10.18 6.17
C ASP A 345 17.93 11.40 6.62
N LYS A 346 18.87 11.86 5.78
CA LYS A 346 19.67 13.06 6.08
C LYS A 346 18.81 14.34 6.08
N ILE A 347 17.83 14.43 5.17
CA ILE A 347 16.89 15.56 5.11
C ILE A 347 16.02 15.57 6.38
N ALA A 348 15.47 14.43 6.76
CA ALA A 348 14.68 14.28 7.98
C ALA A 348 15.50 14.64 9.23
N SER A 349 16.75 14.17 9.31
CA SER A 349 17.67 14.51 10.43
C SER A 349 18.10 15.99 10.46
N ALA A 350 17.94 16.72 9.35
CA ALA A 350 18.24 18.13 9.25
C ALA A 350 16.99 19.03 9.43
N GLU A 351 15.86 18.45 9.85
CA GLU A 351 14.61 19.18 10.08
C GLU A 351 14.86 20.34 11.06
N GLY A 352 14.32 21.53 10.73
CA GLY A 352 14.57 22.78 11.48
C GLY A 352 15.86 23.52 11.11
N ASN A 353 16.81 22.91 10.37
CA ASN A 353 18.05 23.54 9.92
C ASN A 353 18.06 23.77 8.40
N LYS A 354 17.44 24.86 7.94
CA LYS A 354 17.31 25.21 6.52
C LYS A 354 18.67 25.23 5.78
N ARG A 355 19.75 25.69 6.42
CA ARG A 355 21.10 25.73 5.78
C ARG A 355 21.59 24.34 5.38
N LYS A 356 21.33 23.32 6.20
CA LYS A 356 21.69 21.92 5.91
C LYS A 356 20.66 21.27 4.99
N GLN A 357 19.38 21.55 5.18
CA GLN A 357 18.28 20.90 4.50
C GLN A 357 18.20 21.27 3.01
N ILE A 358 18.33 22.56 2.64
CA ILE A 358 18.22 23.02 1.24
C ILE A 358 19.22 22.34 0.28
N PRO A 359 20.52 22.25 0.59
CA PRO A 359 21.47 21.55 -0.30
C PRO A 359 21.18 20.06 -0.43
N LEU A 360 20.69 19.40 0.65
CA LEU A 360 20.31 17.99 0.62
C LEU A 360 19.07 17.79 -0.23
N GLN A 361 18.08 18.66 -0.11
CA GLN A 361 16.86 18.60 -0.93
C GLN A 361 17.19 18.76 -2.42
N ARG A 362 18.03 19.69 -2.81
CA ARG A 362 18.46 19.87 -4.21
C ARG A 362 19.14 18.61 -4.76
N LYS A 363 20.01 17.96 -3.96
CA LYS A 363 20.65 16.70 -4.35
C LYS A 363 19.63 15.55 -4.47
N PHE A 364 18.66 15.51 -3.58
CA PHE A 364 17.59 14.52 -3.60
C PHE A 364 16.72 14.70 -4.85
N ASP A 365 16.28 15.92 -5.15
CA ASP A 365 15.43 16.22 -6.30
C ASP A 365 16.14 15.90 -7.62
N ALA A 366 17.42 16.25 -7.74
CA ALA A 366 18.22 15.89 -8.92
C ALA A 366 18.34 14.37 -9.09
N LEU A 367 18.68 13.64 -8.02
CA LEU A 367 18.79 12.18 -8.07
C LEU A 367 17.42 11.50 -8.33
N LYS A 368 16.33 12.06 -7.80
CA LYS A 368 14.97 11.55 -8.06
C LYS A 368 14.60 11.73 -9.54
N GLN A 369 14.97 12.85 -10.14
CA GLN A 369 14.78 13.07 -11.58
C GLN A 369 15.62 12.12 -12.44
N GLU A 370 16.89 11.91 -12.10
CA GLU A 370 17.75 10.94 -12.78
C GLU A 370 17.18 9.52 -12.67
N GLN A 371 16.65 9.13 -11.50
CA GLN A 371 15.97 7.85 -11.30
C GLN A 371 14.76 7.72 -12.21
N GLN A 372 13.90 8.76 -12.26
CA GLN A 372 12.72 8.76 -13.12
C GLN A 372 13.11 8.62 -14.60
N ASN A 373 14.19 9.28 -15.04
CA ASN A 373 14.67 9.16 -16.42
C ASN A 373 15.16 7.73 -16.72
N ALA A 374 15.88 7.09 -15.81
CA ALA A 374 16.29 5.69 -15.95
C ALA A 374 15.06 4.74 -16.02
N ILE A 375 14.02 5.01 -15.23
CA ILE A 375 12.76 4.25 -15.25
C ILE A 375 12.02 4.47 -16.57
N ASN A 376 11.99 5.69 -17.11
CA ASN A 376 11.37 5.98 -18.41
C ASN A 376 11.98 5.12 -19.53
N VAL A 377 13.32 4.96 -19.52
CA VAL A 377 14.03 4.11 -20.48
C VAL A 377 13.60 2.64 -20.33
N LEU A 378 13.44 2.14 -19.11
CA LEU A 378 12.99 0.77 -18.86
C LEU A 378 11.56 0.52 -19.37
N TYR A 379 10.68 1.52 -19.28
CA TYR A 379 9.33 1.46 -19.88
C TYR A 379 9.29 1.76 -21.39
N GLY A 380 10.42 2.08 -22.00
CA GLY A 380 10.49 2.47 -23.41
C GLY A 380 9.73 3.76 -23.73
N MET A 381 9.62 4.68 -22.76
CA MET A 381 8.85 5.92 -22.88
C MET A 381 9.75 7.13 -23.16
N THR A 382 9.31 7.96 -24.12
CA THR A 382 9.92 9.27 -24.36
C THR A 382 9.46 10.31 -23.34
N GLU A 383 10.22 11.38 -23.17
CA GLU A 383 9.83 12.53 -22.31
C GLU A 383 8.46 13.11 -22.69
N SER A 384 8.18 13.20 -24.00
CA SER A 384 6.87 13.66 -24.49
C SER A 384 5.72 12.75 -24.07
N GLN A 385 5.93 11.44 -24.00
CA GLN A 385 4.91 10.50 -23.54
C GLN A 385 4.74 10.59 -22.02
N VAL A 386 5.84 10.68 -21.26
CA VAL A 386 5.81 10.82 -19.81
C VAL A 386 5.12 12.12 -19.40
N SER A 387 5.35 13.23 -20.09
CA SER A 387 4.69 14.52 -19.81
C SER A 387 3.16 14.49 -19.98
N LYS A 388 2.63 13.53 -20.73
CA LYS A 388 1.18 13.32 -20.93
C LYS A 388 0.55 12.45 -19.83
N ILE A 389 1.35 11.83 -18.95
CA ILE A 389 0.82 11.07 -17.82
C ILE A 389 0.16 12.04 -16.84
N PRO A 390 -1.11 11.85 -16.46
CA PRO A 390 -1.81 12.71 -15.52
C PRO A 390 -1.18 12.68 -14.13
N ILE A 391 -0.92 13.84 -13.55
CA ILE A 391 -0.47 13.94 -12.15
C ILE A 391 -1.71 14.09 -11.26
N ILE A 392 -2.15 12.98 -10.69
CA ILE A 392 -3.42 12.87 -9.94
C ILE A 392 -3.55 13.91 -8.84
N LYS A 393 -2.49 14.16 -8.06
CA LYS A 393 -2.50 15.19 -7.01
C LYS A 393 -2.83 16.59 -7.54
N LYS A 394 -2.44 16.91 -8.78
CA LYS A 394 -2.74 18.21 -9.40
C LYS A 394 -4.19 18.28 -9.90
N LEU A 395 -4.74 17.16 -10.39
CA LEU A 395 -6.10 17.12 -10.92
C LEU A 395 -7.17 17.25 -9.83
N TYR A 396 -6.89 16.74 -8.63
CA TYR A 396 -7.84 16.66 -7.52
C TYR A 396 -7.35 17.42 -6.27
N ALA A 397 -6.39 18.34 -6.40
CA ALA A 397 -6.06 19.25 -5.32
C ALA A 397 -7.32 19.98 -4.88
N ALA A 398 -7.63 19.98 -3.59
CA ALA A 398 -8.73 20.76 -3.07
C ALA A 398 -8.46 22.24 -3.37
N ASN A 399 -9.36 22.89 -4.10
CA ASN A 399 -9.44 24.33 -4.20
C ASN A 399 -9.86 24.90 -2.85
#